data_dd4ecdc321a498101ca0adf84500eb9e
#
_entry.id   dd4ecdc321a498101ca0adf84500eb9e
#
_cell.length_a   1.000
_cell.length_b   1.000
_cell.length_c   1.000
_cell.angle_alpha   90.00
_cell.angle_beta   90.00
_cell.angle_gamma   90.00
#
_symmetry.space_group_name_H-M   'P 1'
#
loop_
_entity.id
_entity.type
_entity.pdbx_description
1 polymer ?
#
loop_
_entity_poly.entity_id
_entity_poly.type
_entity_poly.pdbx_seq_one_letter_code
_entity_poly.pdbx_strand_id
1 'polypeptide(L)'
;EDEKEKINHFGGKKMKKKLLSVMLVGALAISALTGCGSKETASDDSQKTGTTTEADSSSDAADTSDFDNSEMINVQSREDGSGTRGAFIELFGIEEKDADGNKIDNTTEEANITNSTEVMLTSVAGDEYAIGYVSLGSLNDTVKALKIDGAEATAENIKAGTYKIARPFNIATKGDATGLAADFINYIMSDEGQKVIEDNGYISQGSNGAFTSDGSTGKIVVAGSSSVKPVMEKLIEAYKAINKDAEIELQESDSTTGMIAAMEGTCDIGMASRELKDSETEGGLTAQVIAMDGIAVVVNNSNPMDEMSSDNVKDIFTGAVTTWDEVAK
;
A
#
# COMPACT_ATOMS: atom_id res chain seq x y z
N GLU A 1 -38.13 -55.49 -0.97
CA GLU A 1 -38.38 -55.40 -2.41
C GLU A 1 -37.70 -54.13 -2.94
N ASP A 2 -36.53 -54.27 -3.40
CA ASP A 2 -35.93 -54.25 -4.74
C ASP A 2 -36.17 -52.96 -5.56
N GLU A 3 -35.10 -52.25 -5.81
CA GLU A 3 -34.50 -51.88 -7.11
C GLU A 3 -33.26 -51.05 -6.84
N LYS A 4 -32.10 -51.58 -6.85
CA LYS A 4 -31.03 -51.84 -7.82
C LYS A 4 -30.72 -50.67 -8.80
N GLU A 5 -29.52 -50.15 -8.61
CA GLU A 5 -28.46 -49.84 -9.61
C GLU A 5 -28.82 -49.06 -10.88
N LYS A 6 -28.14 -47.91 -11.02
CA LYS A 6 -27.43 -47.62 -12.28
C LYS A 6 -26.16 -46.76 -12.04
N ILE A 7 -25.04 -47.47 -12.09
CA ILE A 7 -23.70 -46.94 -12.26
C ILE A 7 -23.58 -46.43 -13.70
N ASN A 8 -23.19 -45.19 -13.90
CA ASN A 8 -22.70 -44.72 -15.21
C ASN A 8 -21.26 -44.30 -15.12
N HIS A 9 -20.46 -45.12 -15.72
CA HIS A 9 -19.06 -45.08 -16.04
C HIS A 9 -18.81 -43.96 -17.08
N PHE A 10 -17.99 -42.96 -16.78
CA PHE A 10 -17.39 -42.12 -17.80
C PHE A 10 -15.88 -42.15 -17.71
N GLY A 11 -15.33 -42.67 -18.81
CA GLY A 11 -13.93 -43.05 -18.98
C GLY A 11 -12.94 -41.91 -18.93
N GLY A 12 -11.84 -42.18 -18.28
CA GLY A 12 -10.66 -41.35 -18.26
C GLY A 12 -9.95 -41.27 -19.61
N LYS A 13 -9.73 -40.08 -20.11
CA LYS A 13 -8.78 -39.78 -21.20
C LYS A 13 -7.49 -39.25 -20.59
N LYS A 14 -6.47 -40.10 -20.54
CA LYS A 14 -5.08 -39.72 -20.27
C LYS A 14 -4.55 -38.85 -21.40
N MET A 15 -4.28 -37.57 -21.15
CA MET A 15 -3.51 -36.74 -22.07
C MET A 15 -2.03 -36.81 -21.69
N LYS A 16 -1.23 -37.31 -22.61
CA LYS A 16 0.23 -37.42 -22.52
C LYS A 16 0.88 -36.02 -22.63
N LYS A 17 1.66 -35.65 -21.62
CA LYS A 17 2.55 -34.49 -21.66
C LYS A 17 3.66 -34.74 -22.69
N LYS A 18 3.76 -33.84 -23.71
CA LYS A 18 4.95 -33.73 -24.53
C LYS A 18 5.80 -32.59 -23.96
N LEU A 19 6.94 -32.97 -23.40
CA LEU A 19 8.06 -32.04 -23.17
C LEU A 19 8.62 -31.60 -24.54
N LEU A 20 8.71 -30.33 -24.76
CA LEU A 20 9.54 -29.77 -25.83
C LEU A 20 10.57 -28.85 -25.16
N SER A 21 11.79 -29.37 -25.14
CA SER A 21 13.01 -28.69 -24.72
C SER A 21 13.54 -27.89 -25.93
N VAL A 22 13.66 -26.57 -25.79
CA VAL A 22 14.41 -25.75 -26.74
C VAL A 22 15.54 -25.07 -26.00
N MET A 23 16.74 -25.60 -26.19
CA MET A 23 18.00 -24.89 -25.90
C MET A 23 18.23 -23.86 -27.00
N LEU A 24 18.47 -22.60 -26.62
CA LEU A 24 19.10 -21.65 -27.52
C LEU A 24 20.32 -21.05 -26.80
N VAL A 25 21.47 -21.47 -27.30
CA VAL A 25 22.80 -20.89 -27.00
C VAL A 25 22.97 -19.71 -27.95
N GLY A 26 23.30 -18.54 -27.42
CA GLY A 26 23.57 -17.34 -28.21
C GLY A 26 24.68 -16.51 -27.56
N ALA A 27 25.77 -16.39 -28.26
CA ALA A 27 27.12 -16.00 -27.91
C ALA A 27 27.28 -14.54 -27.48
N LEU A 28 28.29 -14.33 -26.60
CA LEU A 28 28.92 -13.05 -26.27
C LEU A 28 29.52 -12.39 -27.53
N ALA A 29 29.36 -11.06 -27.61
CA ALA A 29 30.26 -10.20 -28.37
C ALA A 29 30.74 -9.05 -27.47
N ILE A 30 31.98 -9.13 -27.06
CA ILE A 30 32.78 -8.12 -26.41
C ILE A 30 33.34 -7.21 -27.51
N SER A 31 33.10 -5.91 -27.43
CA SER A 31 33.87 -4.92 -28.19
C SER A 31 34.42 -3.87 -27.25
N ALA A 32 35.71 -4.04 -26.97
CA ALA A 32 36.56 -3.02 -26.37
C ALA A 32 36.99 -2.04 -27.46
N LEU A 33 36.90 -0.75 -27.23
CA LEU A 33 37.61 0.29 -27.97
C LEU A 33 38.33 1.19 -26.98
N THR A 34 39.62 0.97 -26.93
CA THR A 34 40.66 1.84 -26.38
C THR A 34 40.94 2.99 -27.34
N GLY A 35 41.06 4.21 -26.79
CA GLY A 35 41.53 5.39 -27.51
C GLY A 35 42.25 6.34 -26.57
N CYS A 36 43.56 6.23 -26.51
CA CYS A 36 44.53 7.12 -25.85
C CYS A 36 44.80 8.36 -26.70
N GLY A 37 45.24 9.44 -26.03
CA GLY A 37 45.96 10.58 -26.63
C GLY A 37 45.75 11.88 -25.87
N SER A 38 46.50 12.22 -24.92
CA SER A 38 47.76 12.95 -24.73
C SER A 38 47.74 14.46 -25.00
N LYS A 39 47.98 15.19 -23.90
CA LYS A 39 48.98 16.25 -23.61
C LYS A 39 48.84 17.67 -24.14
N GLU A 40 48.80 18.57 -23.13
CA GLU A 40 49.61 19.79 -22.86
C GLU A 40 49.59 20.88 -23.95
N THR A 41 49.36 22.15 -23.58
CA THR A 41 50.24 23.11 -22.89
C THR A 41 49.54 24.47 -22.71
N ALA A 42 49.81 25.00 -21.58
CA ALA A 42 49.86 26.31 -20.98
C ALA A 42 49.76 27.63 -21.82
N SER A 43 49.27 28.59 -21.03
CA SER A 43 49.62 30.03 -20.87
C SER A 43 48.73 31.03 -21.67
N ASP A 44 48.20 31.94 -21.02
CA ASP A 44 48.54 33.15 -20.32
C ASP A 44 47.52 34.28 -20.58
N ASP A 45 47.11 34.92 -19.48
CA ASP A 45 46.90 36.35 -19.25
C ASP A 45 45.78 37.15 -19.96
N SER A 46 45.04 37.78 -19.11
CA SER A 46 44.53 39.16 -19.09
C SER A 46 43.06 39.38 -18.79
N GLN A 47 42.80 39.63 -17.53
CA GLN A 47 42.13 40.80 -16.93
C GLN A 47 40.77 41.31 -17.45
N LYS A 48 39.88 41.33 -16.45
CA LYS A 48 38.96 42.45 -16.08
C LYS A 48 37.58 42.53 -16.75
N THR A 49 36.53 42.30 -16.07
CA THR A 49 35.71 43.29 -15.34
C THR A 49 34.48 42.60 -14.76
N GLY A 50 34.18 42.89 -13.49
CA GLY A 50 33.05 42.33 -12.76
C GLY A 50 31.68 42.86 -13.30
N THR A 51 30.70 41.98 -13.15
CA THR A 51 29.30 42.39 -12.93
C THR A 51 28.70 41.33 -12.06
N THR A 52 28.37 41.70 -10.85
CA THR A 52 27.58 40.94 -9.89
C THR A 52 26.19 40.75 -10.49
N THR A 53 25.83 39.55 -10.81
CA THR A 53 24.43 39.20 -11.05
C THR A 53 24.03 38.26 -9.94
N GLU A 54 23.13 38.74 -9.09
CA GLU A 54 22.45 37.97 -8.08
C GLU A 54 21.79 36.77 -8.76
N ALA A 55 22.15 35.58 -8.33
CA ALA A 55 21.44 34.37 -8.72
C ALA A 55 20.10 34.36 -7.94
N ASP A 56 19.08 34.80 -8.64
CA ASP A 56 17.69 34.54 -8.26
C ASP A 56 17.47 33.04 -8.35
N SER A 57 17.35 32.41 -7.17
CA SER A 57 16.91 31.02 -7.06
C SER A 57 15.42 30.98 -7.29
N SER A 58 15.02 31.02 -8.55
CA SER A 58 13.69 30.59 -8.92
C SER A 58 13.63 29.06 -8.73
N SER A 59 12.92 28.63 -7.70
CA SER A 59 12.38 27.29 -7.65
C SER A 59 11.57 27.08 -8.91
N ASP A 60 12.02 26.17 -9.78
CA ASP A 60 11.21 25.67 -10.88
C ASP A 60 9.95 25.02 -10.27
N ALA A 61 8.89 25.80 -10.13
CA ALA A 61 7.55 25.25 -10.09
C ALA A 61 7.35 24.59 -11.47
N ALA A 62 7.08 23.29 -11.49
CA ALA A 62 6.71 22.59 -12.71
C ALA A 62 5.63 23.42 -13.40
N ASP A 63 5.85 23.75 -14.66
CA ASP A 63 4.88 24.48 -15.48
C ASP A 63 3.69 23.53 -15.70
N THR A 64 2.61 23.73 -14.92
CA THR A 64 1.36 22.95 -15.01
C THR A 64 0.46 23.45 -16.16
N SER A 65 1.01 24.24 -17.10
CA SER A 65 0.24 24.90 -18.15
C SER A 65 -0.32 23.99 -19.25
N ASP A 66 0.13 22.73 -19.31
CA ASP A 66 -0.27 21.77 -20.35
C ASP A 66 -1.33 20.73 -19.90
N PHE A 67 -1.75 20.73 -18.62
CA PHE A 67 -2.77 19.78 -18.13
C PHE A 67 -4.15 20.13 -18.70
N ASP A 68 -4.75 19.22 -19.48
CA ASP A 68 -6.08 19.41 -20.07
C ASP A 68 -7.18 18.98 -19.11
N ASN A 69 -7.84 19.95 -18.48
CA ASN A 69 -8.94 19.67 -17.54
C ASN A 69 -10.18 19.06 -18.21
N SER A 70 -10.30 19.07 -19.55
CA SER A 70 -11.41 18.43 -20.26
C SER A 70 -11.24 16.91 -20.44
N GLU A 71 -10.05 16.39 -20.10
CA GLU A 71 -9.77 14.97 -20.16
C GLU A 71 -10.49 14.17 -19.04
N MET A 72 -10.74 12.91 -19.34
CA MET A 72 -11.42 12.01 -18.41
C MET A 72 -10.55 11.69 -17.18
N ILE A 73 -11.17 11.59 -16.04
CA ILE A 73 -10.54 11.15 -14.80
C ILE A 73 -10.37 9.63 -14.83
N ASN A 74 -9.12 9.15 -14.78
CA ASN A 74 -8.80 7.74 -14.72
C ASN A 74 -8.78 7.25 -13.27
N VAL A 75 -9.93 6.77 -12.79
CA VAL A 75 -10.09 6.29 -11.42
C VAL A 75 -9.30 5.00 -11.21
N GLN A 76 -8.41 5.01 -10.21
CA GLN A 76 -7.66 3.85 -9.76
C GLN A 76 -8.23 3.37 -8.42
N SER A 77 -8.73 2.14 -8.35
CA SER A 77 -9.23 1.54 -7.12
C SER A 77 -8.44 0.29 -6.75
N ARG A 78 -8.76 -0.29 -5.61
CA ARG A 78 -8.11 -1.51 -5.12
C ARG A 78 -9.07 -2.70 -5.29
N GLU A 79 -8.51 -3.89 -5.20
CA GLU A 79 -9.21 -5.17 -5.20
C GLU A 79 -10.20 -5.30 -4.03
N ASP A 80 -11.23 -6.13 -4.17
CA ASP A 80 -12.32 -6.29 -3.19
C ASP A 80 -11.84 -6.75 -1.79
N GLY A 81 -10.76 -7.53 -1.72
CA GLY A 81 -10.15 -7.98 -0.47
C GLY A 81 -9.38 -6.89 0.27
N SER A 82 -9.10 -5.75 -0.38
CA SER A 82 -8.30 -4.66 0.18
C SER A 82 -8.98 -4.00 1.38
N GLY A 83 -8.29 -4.00 2.52
CA GLY A 83 -8.73 -3.24 3.68
C GLY A 83 -8.70 -1.73 3.46
N THR A 84 -7.77 -1.24 2.63
CA THR A 84 -7.71 0.19 2.27
C THR A 84 -8.90 0.59 1.43
N ARG A 85 -9.34 -0.24 0.45
CA ARG A 85 -10.58 0.01 -0.29
C ARG A 85 -11.77 0.05 0.65
N GLY A 86 -11.93 -0.96 1.50
CA GLY A 86 -13.07 -1.01 2.42
C GLY A 86 -13.16 0.24 3.30
N ALA A 87 -12.03 0.67 3.91
CA ALA A 87 -12.00 1.89 4.72
C ALA A 87 -12.24 3.16 3.87
N PHE A 88 -11.67 3.25 2.67
CA PHE A 88 -11.84 4.39 1.77
C PHE A 88 -13.30 4.59 1.37
N ILE A 89 -13.97 3.55 0.89
CA ILE A 89 -15.36 3.65 0.44
C ILE A 89 -16.33 3.95 1.58
N GLU A 90 -16.05 3.43 2.79
CA GLU A 90 -16.83 3.74 3.99
C GLU A 90 -16.64 5.20 4.43
N LEU A 91 -15.39 5.68 4.52
CA LEU A 91 -15.07 7.02 5.01
C LEU A 91 -15.53 8.14 4.09
N PHE A 92 -15.53 7.90 2.77
CA PHE A 92 -16.05 8.85 1.78
C PHE A 92 -17.54 8.65 1.47
N GLY A 93 -18.21 7.66 2.09
CA GLY A 93 -19.63 7.38 1.85
C GLY A 93 -19.93 6.89 0.42
N ILE A 94 -18.95 6.26 -0.23
CA ILE A 94 -19.12 5.55 -1.50
C ILE A 94 -19.86 4.24 -1.26
N GLU A 95 -19.55 3.56 -0.13
CA GLU A 95 -20.33 2.42 0.35
C GLU A 95 -21.63 2.92 0.98
N GLU A 96 -22.74 2.41 0.51
CA GLU A 96 -24.08 2.71 1.05
C GLU A 96 -24.77 1.43 1.53
N LYS A 97 -25.80 1.58 2.37
CA LYS A 97 -26.63 0.45 2.79
C LYS A 97 -27.92 0.44 2.01
N ASP A 98 -28.29 -0.73 1.49
CA ASP A 98 -29.60 -0.93 0.88
C ASP A 98 -30.74 -0.95 1.94
N ALA A 99 -31.97 -1.12 1.48
CA ALA A 99 -33.16 -1.18 2.34
C ALA A 99 -33.13 -2.37 3.34
N ASP A 100 -32.38 -3.40 3.02
CA ASP A 100 -32.21 -4.62 3.84
C ASP A 100 -31.00 -4.52 4.76
N GLY A 101 -30.22 -3.42 4.67
CA GLY A 101 -29.04 -3.14 5.47
C GLY A 101 -27.74 -3.75 4.92
N ASN A 102 -27.76 -4.32 3.69
CA ASN A 102 -26.57 -4.83 3.06
C ASN A 102 -25.69 -3.67 2.56
N LYS A 103 -24.40 -3.80 2.70
CA LYS A 103 -23.42 -2.85 2.18
C LYS A 103 -23.28 -3.00 0.67
N ILE A 104 -23.39 -1.90 -0.05
CA ILE A 104 -23.23 -1.81 -1.50
C ILE A 104 -22.04 -0.88 -1.77
N ASP A 105 -21.03 -1.39 -2.43
CA ASP A 105 -19.91 -0.61 -2.94
C ASP A 105 -20.34 0.03 -4.28
N ASN A 106 -20.48 1.35 -4.30
CA ASN A 106 -20.84 2.12 -5.48
C ASN A 106 -19.62 2.63 -6.27
N THR A 107 -18.43 2.07 -6.03
CA THR A 107 -17.27 2.41 -6.88
C THR A 107 -17.58 2.19 -8.34
N THR A 108 -17.29 3.17 -9.20
CA THR A 108 -17.58 3.08 -10.65
C THR A 108 -16.98 1.82 -11.27
N GLU A 109 -17.72 1.18 -12.17
CA GLU A 109 -17.25 0.01 -12.93
C GLU A 109 -16.11 0.36 -13.90
N GLU A 110 -15.94 1.64 -14.23
CA GLU A 110 -14.84 2.15 -15.07
C GLU A 110 -13.50 2.26 -14.32
N ALA A 111 -13.48 2.03 -13.00
CA ALA A 111 -12.27 2.09 -12.21
C ALA A 111 -11.28 0.98 -12.58
N ASN A 112 -10.03 1.34 -12.80
CA ASN A 112 -8.93 0.39 -12.94
C ASN A 112 -8.60 -0.24 -11.58
N ILE A 113 -8.60 -1.56 -11.51
CA ILE A 113 -8.38 -2.28 -10.25
C ILE A 113 -6.92 -2.66 -10.09
N THR A 114 -6.30 -2.18 -9.03
CA THR A 114 -4.94 -2.50 -8.62
C THR A 114 -4.96 -3.50 -7.46
N ASN A 115 -3.94 -4.35 -7.35
CA ASN A 115 -3.88 -5.44 -6.38
C ASN A 115 -2.85 -5.25 -5.26
N SER A 116 -2.22 -4.08 -5.19
CA SER A 116 -1.30 -3.72 -4.09
C SER A 116 -1.13 -2.21 -3.98
N THR A 117 -0.57 -1.75 -2.85
CA THR A 117 -0.25 -0.33 -2.63
C THR A 117 0.81 0.15 -3.63
N GLU A 118 1.81 -0.66 -3.95
CA GLU A 118 2.88 -0.31 -4.87
C GLU A 118 2.37 -0.20 -6.32
N VAL A 119 1.47 -1.09 -6.74
CA VAL A 119 0.83 -1.02 -8.06
C VAL A 119 -0.05 0.23 -8.15
N MET A 120 -0.77 0.62 -7.09
CA MET A 120 -1.54 1.86 -7.05
C MET A 120 -0.63 3.08 -7.26
N LEU A 121 0.47 3.20 -6.52
CA LEU A 121 1.43 4.29 -6.67
C LEU A 121 1.99 4.36 -8.10
N THR A 122 2.38 3.21 -8.65
CA THR A 122 2.92 3.14 -10.02
C THR A 122 1.87 3.52 -11.06
N SER A 123 0.62 3.09 -10.89
CA SER A 123 -0.48 3.40 -11.81
C SER A 123 -0.79 4.90 -11.83
N VAL A 124 -0.87 5.54 -10.65
CA VAL A 124 -1.13 6.98 -10.56
C VAL A 124 0.07 7.78 -11.08
N ALA A 125 1.30 7.37 -10.76
CA ALA A 125 2.51 8.04 -11.25
C ALA A 125 2.67 7.95 -12.78
N GLY A 126 2.17 6.86 -13.38
CA GLY A 126 2.28 6.62 -14.83
C GLY A 126 1.15 7.20 -15.69
N ASP A 127 0.13 7.78 -15.09
CA ASP A 127 -1.06 8.30 -15.78
C ASP A 127 -1.38 9.71 -15.29
N GLU A 128 -1.22 10.69 -16.17
CA GLU A 128 -1.37 12.13 -15.89
C GLU A 128 -2.75 12.48 -15.32
N TYR A 129 -3.79 11.77 -15.78
CA TYR A 129 -5.19 12.04 -15.40
C TYR A 129 -5.71 11.08 -14.32
N ALA A 130 -4.82 10.29 -13.72
CA ALA A 130 -5.22 9.35 -12.69
C ALA A 130 -5.48 9.99 -11.33
N ILE A 131 -6.46 9.44 -10.63
CA ILE A 131 -6.71 9.63 -9.21
C ILE A 131 -6.77 8.27 -8.52
N GLY A 132 -6.20 8.16 -7.32
CA GLY A 132 -6.20 6.94 -6.52
C GLY A 132 -6.07 7.24 -5.03
N TYR A 133 -5.81 6.21 -4.24
CA TYR A 133 -5.63 6.35 -2.80
C TYR A 133 -4.62 5.34 -2.26
N VAL A 134 -3.84 5.76 -1.28
CA VAL A 134 -2.81 4.94 -0.65
C VAL A 134 -2.76 5.15 0.86
N SER A 135 -2.14 4.20 1.56
CA SER A 135 -1.70 4.38 2.94
C SER A 135 -0.76 5.59 3.06
N LEU A 136 -0.98 6.44 4.06
CA LEU A 136 -0.15 7.61 4.30
C LEU A 136 1.32 7.21 4.52
N GLY A 137 1.58 6.14 5.27
CA GLY A 137 2.93 5.64 5.50
C GLY A 137 3.61 5.03 4.26
N SER A 138 2.88 4.85 3.15
CA SER A 138 3.44 4.43 1.85
C SER A 138 3.59 5.58 0.86
N LEU A 139 3.11 6.78 1.21
CA LEU A 139 3.18 7.95 0.35
C LEU A 139 4.65 8.31 0.06
N ASN A 140 4.94 8.64 -1.19
CA ASN A 140 6.26 9.06 -1.64
C ASN A 140 6.13 10.16 -2.73
N ASP A 141 7.25 10.68 -3.21
CA ASP A 141 7.36 11.79 -4.14
C ASP A 141 7.01 11.44 -5.60
N THR A 142 6.66 10.19 -5.91
CA THR A 142 6.21 9.80 -7.26
C THR A 142 4.78 10.22 -7.57
N VAL A 143 3.99 10.55 -6.55
CA VAL A 143 2.61 11.04 -6.65
C VAL A 143 2.40 12.24 -5.75
N LYS A 144 1.35 13.02 -6.02
CA LYS A 144 0.94 14.17 -5.22
C LYS A 144 -0.28 13.81 -4.37
N ALA A 145 -0.18 14.01 -3.04
CA ALA A 145 -1.32 13.90 -2.14
C ALA A 145 -2.14 15.18 -2.15
N LEU A 146 -3.47 15.04 -2.24
CA LEU A 146 -4.40 16.16 -2.14
C LEU A 146 -4.75 16.44 -0.67
N LYS A 147 -4.96 17.72 -0.35
CA LYS A 147 -5.68 18.10 0.86
C LYS A 147 -7.15 17.69 0.70
N ILE A 148 -7.74 17.19 1.77
CA ILE A 148 -9.16 16.87 1.78
C ILE A 148 -9.86 17.77 2.78
N ASP A 149 -10.88 18.49 2.32
CA ASP A 149 -11.64 19.48 3.12
C ASP A 149 -10.70 20.50 3.80
N GLY A 150 -9.65 20.93 3.09
CA GLY A 150 -8.64 21.89 3.55
C GLY A 150 -7.56 21.30 4.48
N ALA A 151 -7.61 20.02 4.82
CA ALA A 151 -6.65 19.36 5.69
C ALA A 151 -5.65 18.50 4.90
N GLU A 152 -4.36 18.62 5.22
CA GLU A 152 -3.31 17.75 4.69
C GLU A 152 -3.36 16.37 5.35
N ALA A 153 -3.08 15.32 4.57
CA ALA A 153 -2.92 13.95 5.06
C ALA A 153 -1.59 13.83 5.82
N THR A 154 -1.58 14.15 7.10
CA THR A 154 -0.42 14.01 8.00
C THR A 154 -0.80 13.34 9.31
N ALA A 155 0.17 12.69 9.96
CA ALA A 155 -0.04 12.07 11.26
C ALA A 155 -0.52 13.09 12.32
N GLU A 156 -0.01 14.33 12.26
CA GLU A 156 -0.40 15.42 13.15
C GLU A 156 -1.87 15.80 12.95
N ASN A 157 -2.31 15.97 11.70
CA ASN A 157 -3.69 16.32 11.38
C ASN A 157 -4.68 15.20 11.73
N ILE A 158 -4.26 13.94 11.60
CA ILE A 158 -5.07 12.79 12.03
C ILE A 158 -5.18 12.77 13.56
N LYS A 159 -4.07 12.93 14.28
CA LYS A 159 -4.07 13.02 15.76
C LYS A 159 -4.92 14.20 16.27
N ALA A 160 -4.92 15.32 15.55
CA ALA A 160 -5.73 16.50 15.86
C ALA A 160 -7.21 16.35 15.46
N GLY A 161 -7.57 15.32 14.68
CA GLY A 161 -8.91 15.08 14.14
C GLY A 161 -9.34 16.05 13.04
N THR A 162 -8.40 16.81 12.45
CA THR A 162 -8.64 17.70 11.30
C THR A 162 -8.65 16.92 9.99
N TYR A 163 -7.78 15.92 9.82
CA TYR A 163 -7.85 14.94 8.73
C TYR A 163 -8.55 13.68 9.22
N LYS A 164 -9.71 13.36 8.63
CA LYS A 164 -10.62 12.32 9.13
C LYS A 164 -10.47 10.96 8.43
N ILE A 165 -9.72 10.92 7.34
CA ILE A 165 -9.59 9.73 6.51
C ILE A 165 -8.46 8.85 7.08
N ALA A 166 -8.79 8.10 8.12
CA ALA A 166 -7.86 7.25 8.85
C ALA A 166 -8.54 5.95 9.30
N ARG A 167 -7.75 4.90 9.43
CA ARG A 167 -8.19 3.57 9.84
C ARG A 167 -7.13 2.86 10.67
N PRO A 168 -7.53 1.83 11.46
CA PRO A 168 -6.56 1.03 12.19
C PRO A 168 -5.78 0.09 11.27
N PHE A 169 -4.53 -0.14 11.63
CA PHE A 169 -3.77 -1.30 11.23
C PHE A 169 -3.89 -2.36 12.31
N ASN A 170 -4.41 -3.50 11.93
CA ASN A 170 -4.62 -4.64 12.81
C ASN A 170 -3.68 -5.79 12.45
N ILE A 171 -3.20 -6.46 13.48
CA ILE A 171 -2.75 -7.84 13.36
C ILE A 171 -3.78 -8.74 14.04
N ALA A 172 -3.87 -9.99 13.59
CA ALA A 172 -4.81 -10.93 14.19
C ALA A 172 -4.19 -12.34 14.25
N THR A 173 -4.53 -13.06 15.32
CA THR A 173 -4.14 -14.45 15.53
C THR A 173 -5.37 -15.32 15.79
N LYS A 174 -5.28 -16.61 15.45
CA LYS A 174 -6.32 -17.57 15.82
C LYS A 174 -6.13 -18.03 17.27
N GLY A 175 -6.93 -17.45 18.15
CA GLY A 175 -6.75 -17.63 19.60
C GLY A 175 -5.50 -16.91 20.12
N ASP A 176 -4.98 -17.36 21.26
CA ASP A 176 -3.83 -16.73 21.91
C ASP A 176 -2.54 -17.06 21.18
N ALA A 177 -1.76 -16.04 20.85
CA ALA A 177 -0.42 -16.22 20.30
C ALA A 177 0.51 -16.86 21.35
N THR A 178 1.41 -17.73 20.89
CA THR A 178 2.39 -18.42 21.73
C THR A 178 3.79 -18.39 21.11
N GLY A 179 4.82 -18.62 21.92
CA GLY A 179 6.21 -18.71 21.46
C GLY A 179 6.64 -17.46 20.67
N LEU A 180 7.31 -17.67 19.55
CA LEU A 180 7.86 -16.56 18.74
C LEU A 180 6.79 -15.56 18.29
N ALA A 181 5.58 -16.00 17.96
CA ALA A 181 4.50 -15.08 17.58
C ALA A 181 4.09 -14.16 18.74
N ALA A 182 3.98 -14.70 19.96
CA ALA A 182 3.67 -13.89 21.14
C ALA A 182 4.80 -12.92 21.48
N ASP A 183 6.06 -13.36 21.43
CA ASP A 183 7.22 -12.49 21.71
C ASP A 183 7.31 -11.35 20.68
N PHE A 184 7.08 -11.64 19.39
CA PHE A 184 7.04 -10.61 18.35
C PHE A 184 5.87 -9.63 18.52
N ILE A 185 4.67 -10.08 18.86
CA ILE A 185 3.52 -9.20 19.15
C ILE A 185 3.81 -8.32 20.38
N ASN A 186 4.44 -8.86 21.43
CA ASN A 186 4.87 -8.10 22.58
C ASN A 186 5.91 -7.02 22.19
N TYR A 187 6.82 -7.33 21.26
CA TYR A 187 7.74 -6.35 20.72
C TYR A 187 7.00 -5.24 19.95
N ILE A 188 6.08 -5.58 19.07
CA ILE A 188 5.29 -4.58 18.32
C ILE A 188 4.60 -3.59 19.26
N MET A 189 4.06 -4.10 20.36
CA MET A 189 3.32 -3.30 21.35
C MET A 189 4.20 -2.71 22.45
N SER A 190 5.51 -2.83 22.37
CA SER A 190 6.46 -2.23 23.33
C SER A 190 6.81 -0.78 23.00
N ASP A 191 7.54 -0.11 23.90
CA ASP A 191 8.08 1.24 23.68
C ASP A 191 8.95 1.28 22.40
N GLU A 192 9.76 0.25 22.18
CA GLU A 192 10.65 0.14 21.03
C GLU A 192 9.88 -0.09 19.73
N GLY A 193 8.90 -1.00 19.75
CA GLY A 193 8.06 -1.30 18.58
C GLY A 193 7.18 -0.12 18.19
N GLN A 194 6.55 0.53 19.17
CA GLN A 194 5.71 1.71 18.93
C GLN A 194 6.54 2.91 18.45
N LYS A 195 7.80 3.02 18.89
CA LYS A 195 8.72 4.00 18.33
C LYS A 195 9.03 3.74 16.85
N VAL A 196 9.23 2.49 16.44
CA VAL A 196 9.40 2.15 15.01
C VAL A 196 8.19 2.59 14.20
N ILE A 197 6.98 2.39 14.73
CA ILE A 197 5.73 2.83 14.10
C ILE A 197 5.71 4.35 13.90
N GLU A 198 6.03 5.14 14.95
CA GLU A 198 6.05 6.60 14.85
C GLU A 198 7.15 7.13 13.94
N ASP A 199 8.36 6.56 14.01
CA ASP A 199 9.50 6.95 13.18
C ASP A 199 9.25 6.70 11.67
N ASN A 200 8.27 5.85 11.32
CA ASN A 200 7.85 5.58 9.95
C ASN A 200 6.52 6.26 9.55
N GLY A 201 6.09 7.30 10.30
CA GLY A 201 4.96 8.16 9.91
C GLY A 201 3.58 7.63 10.28
N TYR A 202 3.50 6.52 11.02
CA TYR A 202 2.24 5.99 11.53
C TYR A 202 1.93 6.52 12.93
N ILE A 203 0.70 6.32 13.39
CA ILE A 203 0.25 6.85 14.67
C ILE A 203 0.20 5.71 15.68
N SER A 204 1.06 5.81 16.70
CA SER A 204 1.12 4.85 17.80
C SER A 204 -0.20 4.75 18.55
N GLN A 205 -0.50 3.56 19.04
CA GLN A 205 -1.66 3.27 19.90
C GLN A 205 -1.31 3.18 21.39
N GLY A 206 -0.10 3.68 21.72
CA GLY A 206 0.47 3.52 23.06
C GLY A 206 1.26 2.21 23.20
N SER A 207 2.02 2.11 24.28
CA SER A 207 2.88 0.95 24.52
C SER A 207 2.53 0.23 25.83
N ASN A 208 2.98 -1.02 25.90
CA ASN A 208 2.91 -1.87 27.10
C ASN A 208 4.19 -1.73 27.98
N GLY A 209 5.07 -0.78 27.67
CA GLY A 209 6.36 -0.57 28.33
C GLY A 209 7.54 -1.15 27.55
N ALA A 210 8.73 -1.13 28.18
CA ALA A 210 9.97 -1.57 27.53
C ALA A 210 9.94 -3.06 27.18
N PHE A 211 10.47 -3.41 26.00
CA PHE A 211 10.53 -4.79 25.52
C PHE A 211 11.60 -5.61 26.24
N THR A 212 11.23 -6.82 26.59
CA THR A 212 12.17 -7.85 27.01
C THR A 212 11.79 -9.15 26.34
N SER A 213 12.64 -9.64 25.42
CA SER A 213 12.41 -10.91 24.74
C SER A 213 12.43 -12.07 25.73
N ASP A 214 11.53 -13.02 25.55
CA ASP A 214 11.50 -14.29 26.30
C ASP A 214 12.50 -15.31 25.72
N GLY A 215 13.20 -14.97 24.64
CA GLY A 215 14.15 -15.84 23.94
C GLY A 215 13.51 -16.89 23.05
N SER A 216 12.22 -16.74 22.72
CA SER A 216 11.52 -17.62 21.79
C SER A 216 12.22 -17.66 20.43
N THR A 217 12.35 -18.85 19.87
CA THR A 217 13.01 -19.11 18.57
C THR A 217 12.07 -19.88 17.64
N GLY A 218 12.49 -20.05 16.39
CA GLY A 218 11.75 -20.80 15.38
C GLY A 218 11.32 -19.93 14.23
N LYS A 219 10.32 -20.39 13.49
CA LYS A 219 9.80 -19.70 12.30
C LYS A 219 8.32 -19.40 12.48
N ILE A 220 7.92 -18.18 12.11
CA ILE A 220 6.52 -17.76 11.96
C ILE A 220 6.28 -17.13 10.60
N VAL A 221 5.03 -17.16 10.14
CA VAL A 221 4.55 -16.53 8.92
C VAL A 221 3.63 -15.39 9.29
N VAL A 222 3.93 -14.20 8.79
CA VAL A 222 3.08 -13.01 8.88
C VAL A 222 2.53 -12.72 7.48
N ALA A 223 1.20 -12.66 7.30
CA ALA A 223 0.62 -12.55 5.98
C ALA A 223 -0.52 -11.53 5.92
N GLY A 224 -0.71 -10.87 4.77
CA GLY A 224 -1.88 -10.02 4.51
C GLY A 224 -1.56 -8.67 3.90
N SER A 225 -2.25 -7.65 4.37
CA SER A 225 -2.36 -6.30 3.79
C SER A 225 -1.06 -5.70 3.27
N SER A 226 -1.03 -5.38 1.97
CA SER A 226 0.07 -4.64 1.32
C SER A 226 0.30 -3.24 1.91
N SER A 227 -0.72 -2.63 2.52
CA SER A 227 -0.57 -1.33 3.20
C SER A 227 0.11 -1.45 4.57
N VAL A 228 -0.03 -2.59 5.25
CA VAL A 228 0.63 -2.86 6.55
C VAL A 228 2.07 -3.34 6.35
N LYS A 229 2.36 -3.97 5.21
CA LYS A 229 3.67 -4.55 4.91
C LYS A 229 4.86 -3.60 5.17
N PRO A 230 4.86 -2.33 4.71
CA PRO A 230 6.03 -1.47 4.91
C PRO A 230 6.41 -1.26 6.38
N VAL A 231 5.46 -1.02 7.26
CA VAL A 231 5.74 -0.90 8.70
C VAL A 231 6.10 -2.24 9.32
N MET A 232 5.49 -3.33 8.86
CA MET A 232 5.79 -4.67 9.35
C MET A 232 7.23 -5.09 9.01
N GLU A 233 7.74 -4.74 7.83
CA GLU A 233 9.15 -4.94 7.46
C GLU A 233 10.09 -4.24 8.43
N LYS A 234 9.79 -2.99 8.82
CA LYS A 234 10.58 -2.24 9.80
C LYS A 234 10.54 -2.84 11.20
N LEU A 235 9.37 -3.29 11.62
CA LEU A 235 9.19 -3.98 12.90
C LEU A 235 9.96 -5.31 12.93
N ILE A 236 9.91 -6.09 11.86
CA ILE A 236 10.66 -7.35 11.73
C ILE A 236 12.17 -7.08 11.73
N GLU A 237 12.64 -6.09 10.98
CA GLU A 237 14.05 -5.70 10.93
C GLU A 237 14.57 -5.35 12.33
N ALA A 238 13.85 -4.47 13.04
CA ALA A 238 14.24 -4.03 14.37
C ALA A 238 14.17 -5.15 15.42
N TYR A 239 13.12 -6.00 15.36
CA TYR A 239 13.00 -7.16 16.23
C TYR A 239 14.11 -8.18 16.03
N LYS A 240 14.48 -8.47 14.77
CA LYS A 240 15.60 -9.39 14.46
C LYS A 240 16.96 -8.88 14.89
N ALA A 241 17.12 -7.58 15.11
CA ALA A 241 18.34 -7.03 15.71
C ALA A 241 18.48 -7.43 17.19
N ILE A 242 17.36 -7.64 17.89
CA ILE A 242 17.27 -8.08 19.29
C ILE A 242 17.29 -9.59 19.38
N ASN A 243 16.41 -10.26 18.63
CA ASN A 243 16.27 -11.73 18.59
C ASN A 243 16.80 -12.27 17.25
N LYS A 244 18.07 -12.64 17.20
CA LYS A 244 18.78 -13.07 15.98
C LYS A 244 18.37 -14.47 15.49
N ASP A 245 17.80 -15.27 16.36
CA ASP A 245 17.38 -16.64 16.07
C ASP A 245 15.91 -16.73 15.63
N ALA A 246 15.24 -15.56 15.50
CA ALA A 246 13.87 -15.48 14.98
C ALA A 246 13.86 -15.53 13.44
N GLU A 247 13.07 -16.46 12.89
CA GLU A 247 12.75 -16.50 11.47
C GLU A 247 11.32 -16.00 11.27
N ILE A 248 11.16 -14.82 10.67
CA ILE A 248 9.85 -14.25 10.36
C ILE A 248 9.75 -14.12 8.84
N GLU A 249 8.83 -14.88 8.24
CA GLU A 249 8.49 -14.79 6.83
C GLU A 249 7.31 -13.85 6.66
N LEU A 250 7.46 -12.82 5.81
CA LEU A 250 6.43 -11.86 5.52
C LEU A 250 5.86 -12.11 4.11
N GLN A 251 4.54 -12.34 4.03
CA GLN A 251 3.83 -12.60 2.78
C GLN A 251 2.81 -11.49 2.51
N GLU A 252 2.97 -10.81 1.37
CA GLU A 252 2.05 -9.77 0.93
C GLU A 252 0.83 -10.36 0.22
N SER A 253 -0.35 -9.86 0.59
CA SER A 253 -1.62 -10.05 -0.09
C SER A 253 -2.56 -8.88 0.23
N ASP A 254 -3.86 -9.11 0.22
CA ASP A 254 -4.87 -8.20 0.75
C ASP A 254 -5.25 -8.55 2.20
N SER A 255 -6.04 -7.66 2.85
CA SER A 255 -6.46 -7.86 4.24
C SER A 255 -7.34 -9.09 4.42
N THR A 256 -8.26 -9.34 3.49
CA THR A 256 -9.21 -10.47 3.60
C THR A 256 -8.47 -11.80 3.45
N THR A 257 -7.55 -11.89 2.49
CA THR A 257 -6.68 -13.07 2.30
C THR A 257 -5.81 -13.33 3.54
N GLY A 258 -5.22 -12.28 4.13
CA GLY A 258 -4.46 -12.40 5.37
C GLY A 258 -5.28 -12.91 6.55
N MET A 259 -6.51 -12.40 6.72
CA MET A 259 -7.40 -12.87 7.78
C MET A 259 -7.85 -14.33 7.56
N ILE A 260 -8.15 -14.71 6.31
CA ILE A 260 -8.47 -16.11 5.97
C ILE A 260 -7.28 -17.02 6.30
N ALA A 261 -6.06 -16.62 5.91
CA ALA A 261 -4.85 -17.39 6.21
C ALA A 261 -4.66 -17.60 7.71
N ALA A 262 -4.91 -16.58 8.53
CA ALA A 262 -4.85 -16.70 9.98
C ALA A 262 -5.96 -17.63 10.53
N MET A 263 -7.20 -17.52 10.03
CA MET A 263 -8.29 -18.43 10.43
C MET A 263 -8.00 -19.89 10.08
N GLU A 264 -7.39 -20.13 8.93
CA GLU A 264 -7.02 -21.48 8.48
C GLU A 264 -5.74 -22.02 9.14
N GLY A 265 -4.96 -21.14 9.81
CA GLY A 265 -3.68 -21.48 10.42
C GLY A 265 -2.56 -21.70 9.38
N THR A 266 -2.70 -21.12 8.18
CA THR A 266 -1.65 -21.10 7.15
C THR A 266 -0.66 -19.96 7.35
N CYS A 267 -0.99 -18.97 8.18
CA CYS A 267 -0.05 -18.03 8.78
C CYS A 267 -0.29 -17.94 10.30
N ASP A 268 0.72 -17.45 11.03
CA ASP A 268 0.67 -17.29 12.47
C ASP A 268 0.06 -15.96 12.89
N ILE A 269 0.29 -14.92 12.06
CA ILE A 269 -0.20 -13.55 12.27
C ILE A 269 -0.76 -13.03 10.94
N GLY A 270 -2.05 -12.69 10.92
CA GLY A 270 -2.68 -12.01 9.80
C GLY A 270 -2.53 -10.49 9.92
N MET A 271 -2.47 -9.76 8.81
CA MET A 271 -2.40 -8.30 8.76
C MET A 271 -3.62 -7.71 8.05
N ALA A 272 -4.27 -6.72 8.64
CA ALA A 272 -5.37 -5.99 8.00
C ALA A 272 -5.22 -4.48 8.18
N SER A 273 -5.59 -3.72 7.14
CA SER A 273 -5.65 -2.24 7.14
C SER A 273 -7.10 -1.75 7.26
N ARG A 274 -7.86 -2.39 8.11
CA ARG A 274 -9.24 -2.12 8.48
C ARG A 274 -9.58 -2.84 9.79
N GLU A 275 -10.73 -2.53 10.37
CA GLU A 275 -11.31 -3.37 11.42
C GLU A 275 -11.58 -4.79 10.90
N LEU A 276 -11.58 -5.76 11.81
CA LEU A 276 -11.98 -7.13 11.48
C LEU A 276 -13.48 -7.16 11.17
N LYS A 277 -13.85 -8.01 10.22
CA LYS A 277 -15.26 -8.32 9.94
C LYS A 277 -15.83 -9.23 11.05
N ASP A 278 -17.14 -9.17 11.28
CA ASP A 278 -17.81 -10.04 12.24
C ASP A 278 -17.51 -11.51 11.97
N SER A 279 -17.52 -11.92 10.69
CA SER A 279 -17.20 -13.31 10.29
C SER A 279 -15.76 -13.74 10.62
N GLU A 280 -14.81 -12.79 10.69
CA GLU A 280 -13.41 -13.05 11.04
C GLU A 280 -13.27 -13.24 12.57
N THR A 281 -13.98 -12.43 13.33
CA THR A 281 -14.06 -12.54 14.80
C THR A 281 -14.81 -13.81 15.21
N GLU A 282 -15.94 -14.11 14.58
CA GLU A 282 -16.69 -15.37 14.77
C GLU A 282 -15.88 -16.60 14.32
N GLY A 283 -14.97 -16.42 13.34
CA GLY A 283 -13.99 -17.42 12.91
C GLY A 283 -12.87 -17.68 13.93
N GLY A 284 -12.87 -16.97 15.05
CA GLY A 284 -11.94 -17.17 16.18
C GLY A 284 -10.68 -16.31 16.10
N LEU A 285 -10.68 -15.25 15.27
CA LEU A 285 -9.56 -14.29 15.27
C LEU A 285 -9.67 -13.31 16.44
N THR A 286 -8.53 -13.08 17.07
CA THR A 286 -8.31 -12.02 18.07
C THR A 286 -7.47 -10.93 17.43
N ALA A 287 -8.02 -9.71 17.37
CA ALA A 287 -7.33 -8.56 16.79
C ALA A 287 -6.53 -7.78 17.82
N GLN A 288 -5.40 -7.22 17.39
CA GLN A 288 -4.63 -6.21 18.08
C GLN A 288 -4.38 -5.04 17.14
N VAL A 289 -4.90 -3.86 17.48
CA VAL A 289 -4.55 -2.63 16.77
C VAL A 289 -3.10 -2.29 17.09
N ILE A 290 -2.27 -2.16 16.05
CA ILE A 290 -0.85 -1.84 16.20
C ILE A 290 -0.53 -0.39 15.89
N ALA A 291 -1.32 0.25 15.01
CA ALA A 291 -1.16 1.65 14.61
C ALA A 291 -2.49 2.20 14.07
N MET A 292 -2.62 3.53 14.01
CA MET A 292 -3.55 4.20 13.09
C MET A 292 -2.76 4.71 11.89
N ASP A 293 -3.37 4.65 10.72
CA ASP A 293 -2.80 5.11 9.46
C ASP A 293 -3.82 5.94 8.69
N GLY A 294 -3.35 7.00 8.02
CA GLY A 294 -4.16 7.79 7.10
C GLY A 294 -4.33 7.13 5.75
N ILE A 295 -5.39 7.50 5.04
CA ILE A 295 -5.54 7.22 3.61
C ILE A 295 -5.39 8.53 2.87
N ALA A 296 -4.32 8.69 2.09
CA ALA A 296 -4.11 9.85 1.23
C ALA A 296 -4.80 9.63 -0.12
N VAL A 297 -5.58 10.61 -0.58
CA VAL A 297 -6.03 10.69 -1.97
C VAL A 297 -4.87 11.23 -2.78
N VAL A 298 -4.51 10.56 -3.87
CA VAL A 298 -3.33 10.88 -4.65
C VAL A 298 -3.66 11.07 -6.13
N VAL A 299 -2.94 11.98 -6.75
CA VAL A 299 -2.99 12.25 -8.18
C VAL A 299 -1.57 12.24 -8.76
N ASN A 300 -1.47 12.25 -10.09
CA ASN A 300 -0.18 12.43 -10.77
C ASN A 300 0.44 13.79 -10.41
N ASN A 301 1.76 13.86 -10.38
CA ASN A 301 2.48 15.13 -10.08
C ASN A 301 2.20 16.25 -11.08
N SER A 302 1.78 15.92 -12.31
CA SER A 302 1.38 16.92 -13.34
C SER A 302 -0.02 17.51 -13.10
N ASN A 303 -0.86 16.89 -12.26
CA ASN A 303 -2.20 17.38 -11.97
C ASN A 303 -2.12 18.71 -11.20
N PRO A 304 -2.80 19.80 -11.65
CA PRO A 304 -2.70 21.12 -11.03
C PRO A 304 -3.43 21.24 -9.68
N MET A 305 -4.30 20.29 -9.33
CA MET A 305 -5.11 20.38 -8.11
C MET A 305 -4.27 20.09 -6.86
N ASP A 306 -4.42 20.89 -5.81
CA ASP A 306 -3.76 20.72 -4.51
C ASP A 306 -4.73 20.30 -3.40
N GLU A 307 -6.03 20.50 -3.62
CA GLU A 307 -7.06 20.10 -2.66
C GLU A 307 -8.35 19.66 -3.34
N MET A 308 -9.16 18.91 -2.62
CA MET A 308 -10.47 18.44 -3.05
C MET A 308 -11.41 18.29 -1.85
N SER A 309 -12.71 18.49 -2.06
CA SER A 309 -13.70 18.17 -1.04
C SER A 309 -13.97 16.67 -0.95
N SER A 310 -14.39 16.19 0.21
CA SER A 310 -14.85 14.80 0.37
C SER A 310 -15.99 14.44 -0.58
N ASP A 311 -16.88 15.40 -0.87
CA ASP A 311 -17.99 15.20 -1.81
C ASP A 311 -17.47 14.98 -3.23
N ASN A 312 -16.49 15.77 -3.69
CA ASN A 312 -15.88 15.59 -5.01
C ASN A 312 -15.16 14.24 -5.14
N VAL A 313 -14.47 13.79 -4.08
CA VAL A 313 -13.88 12.44 -4.08
C VAL A 313 -14.96 11.38 -4.24
N LYS A 314 -16.07 11.50 -3.48
CA LYS A 314 -17.21 10.59 -3.64
C LYS A 314 -17.74 10.59 -5.07
N ASP A 315 -18.00 11.78 -5.64
CA ASP A 315 -18.60 11.93 -6.96
C ASP A 315 -17.71 11.34 -8.06
N ILE A 316 -16.39 11.54 -7.98
CA ILE A 316 -15.41 10.93 -8.89
C ILE A 316 -15.44 9.40 -8.77
N PHE A 317 -15.31 8.86 -7.55
CA PHE A 317 -15.22 7.43 -7.35
C PHE A 317 -16.54 6.68 -7.59
N THR A 318 -17.68 7.38 -7.59
CA THR A 318 -18.98 6.82 -8.00
C THR A 318 -19.27 7.03 -9.48
N GLY A 319 -18.43 7.78 -10.22
CA GLY A 319 -18.64 8.08 -11.64
C GLY A 319 -19.68 9.17 -11.89
N ALA A 320 -20.08 9.93 -10.88
CA ALA A 320 -20.97 11.09 -11.03
C ALA A 320 -20.24 12.29 -11.67
N VAL A 321 -18.93 12.41 -11.46
CA VAL A 321 -18.01 13.34 -12.09
C VAL A 321 -16.99 12.51 -12.87
N THR A 322 -16.77 12.85 -14.14
CA THR A 322 -15.97 12.04 -15.07
C THR A 322 -14.81 12.79 -15.71
N THR A 323 -14.79 14.13 -15.67
CA THR A 323 -13.73 14.97 -16.21
C THR A 323 -13.22 15.97 -15.16
N TRP A 324 -11.96 16.41 -15.32
CA TRP A 324 -11.31 17.28 -14.33
C TRP A 324 -11.93 18.71 -14.29
N ASP A 325 -12.55 19.19 -15.37
CA ASP A 325 -13.23 20.49 -15.40
C ASP A 325 -14.61 20.49 -14.70
N GLU A 326 -15.19 19.30 -14.46
CA GLU A 326 -16.43 19.10 -13.67
C GLU A 326 -16.18 19.11 -12.17
N VAL A 327 -14.92 18.90 -11.74
CA VAL A 327 -14.58 18.94 -10.30
C VAL A 327 -14.91 20.32 -9.76
N ALA A 328 -15.82 20.41 -8.79
CA ALA A 328 -16.34 21.67 -8.28
C ALA A 328 -15.22 22.58 -7.78
N LYS A 329 -15.29 23.83 -8.19
CA LYS A 329 -14.35 24.92 -7.88
C LYS A 329 -14.69 25.54 -6.54
#